data_53fcf36666ab20cd0240cd5488c96ce9
#
_entry.id   53fcf36666ab20cd0240cd5488c96ce9
#
_cell.length_a   1.000
_cell.length_b   1.000
_cell.length_c   1.000
_cell.angle_alpha   90.00
_cell.angle_beta   90.00
_cell.angle_gamma   90.00
#
_symmetry.space_group_name_H-M   'P 1'
#
loop_
_entity.id
_entity.type
_entity.pdbx_description
1 polymer ?
#
loop_
_entity_poly.entity_id
_entity_poly.type
_entity_poly.pdbx_seq_one_letter_code
_entity_poly.pdbx_strand_id
1 'polypeptide(L)'
;ENVFVRILKQNGSMFLRGTGMTLLLAIVGTTVGTLIGLLVGVFRTIPESDNSAKRGLQKVFGWLLNAYIEIFRGTPMIVQSAVIYYGIAMAFGIDLNRTAAALFIVSINTGAYMSEIVRGGIFAVDQGQFEAAHAIGMTHGQTMRKVVLPQVLRNILPATGNELVINIKDTSVLSIISVSELFFQGKSAAGTNYMFFQTYF
;
A
#
# COMPACT_ATOMS: atom_id res chain seq x y z
N GLU A 1 32.32 28.60 -3.97
CA GLU A 1 31.71 27.33 -3.49
C GLU A 1 30.62 26.90 -4.46
N ASN A 2 30.59 25.61 -4.83
CA ASN A 2 29.59 25.08 -5.74
C ASN A 2 28.18 25.23 -5.10
N VAL A 3 27.21 25.75 -5.88
CA VAL A 3 25.84 26.02 -5.43
C VAL A 3 25.18 24.78 -4.81
N PHE A 4 25.41 23.61 -5.41
CA PHE A 4 24.89 22.33 -4.90
C PHE A 4 25.43 22.00 -3.51
N VAL A 5 26.74 22.22 -3.27
CA VAL A 5 27.37 21.98 -1.96
C VAL A 5 26.79 22.93 -0.91
N ARG A 6 26.56 24.19 -1.28
CA ARG A 6 25.94 25.17 -0.39
C ARG A 6 24.52 24.78 0.02
N ILE A 7 23.68 24.35 -0.95
CA ILE A 7 22.31 23.89 -0.69
C ILE A 7 22.33 22.68 0.25
N LEU A 8 23.20 21.69 0.00
CA LEU A 8 23.33 20.52 0.85
C LEU A 8 23.82 20.86 2.27
N LYS A 9 24.78 21.76 2.42
CA LYS A 9 25.23 22.20 3.75
C LYS A 9 24.13 22.92 4.53
N GLN A 10 23.36 23.78 3.87
CA GLN A 10 22.29 24.55 4.51
C GLN A 10 21.04 23.73 4.85
N ASN A 11 20.66 22.77 3.98
CA ASN A 11 19.39 22.04 4.08
C ASN A 11 19.57 20.54 4.34
N GLY A 12 20.81 20.05 4.53
CA GLY A 12 21.10 18.60 4.61
C GLY A 12 20.34 17.90 5.73
N SER A 13 20.16 18.53 6.89
CA SER A 13 19.37 17.96 8.00
C SER A 13 17.88 17.83 7.64
N MET A 14 17.34 18.75 6.85
CA MET A 14 15.97 18.70 6.34
C MET A 14 15.80 17.54 5.34
N PHE A 15 16.74 17.41 4.41
CA PHE A 15 16.72 16.33 3.43
C PHE A 15 16.87 14.96 4.08
N LEU A 16 17.75 14.81 5.07
CA LEU A 16 17.88 13.55 5.82
C LEU A 16 16.59 13.17 6.57
N ARG A 17 15.95 14.13 7.22
CA ARG A 17 14.65 13.91 7.89
C ARG A 17 13.57 13.55 6.88
N GLY A 18 13.51 14.28 5.75
CA GLY A 18 12.58 13.99 4.66
C GLY A 18 12.78 12.59 4.08
N THR A 19 14.02 12.19 3.82
CA THR A 19 14.36 10.84 3.36
C THR A 19 13.92 9.78 4.38
N GLY A 20 14.20 10.00 5.67
CA GLY A 20 13.75 9.10 6.73
C GLY A 20 12.23 8.95 6.77
N MET A 21 11.48 10.04 6.59
CA MET A 21 10.02 10.01 6.53
C MET A 21 9.53 9.28 5.28
N THR A 22 10.09 9.55 4.10
CA THR A 22 9.78 8.83 2.86
C THR A 22 9.98 7.32 3.01
N LEU A 23 11.14 6.90 3.54
CA LEU A 23 11.43 5.48 3.75
C LEU A 23 10.51 4.84 4.79
N LEU A 24 10.22 5.54 5.89
CA LEU A 24 9.28 5.07 6.90
C LEU A 24 7.89 4.82 6.30
N LEU A 25 7.35 5.79 5.56
CA LEU A 25 6.05 5.68 4.92
C LEU A 25 6.03 4.55 3.89
N ALA A 26 7.06 4.44 3.05
CA ALA A 26 7.15 3.41 2.03
C ALA A 26 7.29 2.01 2.64
N ILE A 27 8.20 1.80 3.60
CA ILE A 27 8.44 0.49 4.20
C ILE A 27 7.24 0.03 5.02
N VAL A 28 6.75 0.87 5.93
CA VAL A 28 5.60 0.52 6.77
C VAL A 28 4.34 0.36 5.93
N GLY A 29 4.08 1.30 5.00
CA GLY A 29 2.93 1.26 4.10
C GLY A 29 2.93 0.01 3.23
N THR A 30 4.08 -0.36 2.63
CA THR A 30 4.20 -1.59 1.82
C THR A 30 4.02 -2.83 2.69
N THR A 31 4.62 -2.88 3.88
CA THR A 31 4.50 -4.04 4.77
C THR A 31 3.06 -4.25 5.21
N VAL A 32 2.42 -3.21 5.75
CA VAL A 32 1.02 -3.27 6.20
C VAL A 32 0.08 -3.50 5.02
N GLY A 33 0.30 -2.82 3.90
CA GLY A 33 -0.47 -3.01 2.67
C GLY A 33 -0.37 -4.44 2.14
N THR A 34 0.83 -5.06 2.16
CA THR A 34 1.01 -6.46 1.77
C THR A 34 0.22 -7.40 2.69
N LEU A 35 0.19 -7.16 4.00
CA LEU A 35 -0.61 -7.95 4.94
C LEU A 35 -2.12 -7.79 4.66
N ILE A 36 -2.59 -6.57 4.41
CA ILE A 36 -3.99 -6.31 4.00
C ILE A 36 -4.28 -7.05 2.70
N GLY A 37 -3.40 -6.92 1.70
CA GLY A 37 -3.53 -7.58 0.40
C GLY A 37 -3.56 -9.10 0.51
N LEU A 38 -2.75 -9.70 1.38
CA LEU A 38 -2.79 -11.14 1.66
C LEU A 38 -4.15 -11.57 2.22
N LEU A 39 -4.66 -10.85 3.23
CA LEU A 39 -5.95 -11.17 3.83
C LEU A 39 -7.09 -11.04 2.82
N VAL A 40 -7.14 -9.93 2.08
CA VAL A 40 -8.17 -9.67 1.07
C VAL A 40 -8.05 -10.63 -0.11
N GLY A 41 -6.85 -10.86 -0.63
CA GLY A 41 -6.61 -11.74 -1.77
C GLY A 41 -6.98 -13.19 -1.45
N VAL A 42 -6.59 -13.69 -0.29
CA VAL A 42 -6.96 -15.05 0.18
C VAL A 42 -8.47 -15.15 0.39
N PHE A 43 -9.10 -14.17 1.06
CA PHE A 43 -10.55 -14.20 1.27
C PHE A 43 -11.32 -14.33 -0.05
N ARG A 44 -10.92 -13.63 -1.09
CA ARG A 44 -11.57 -13.63 -2.41
C ARG A 44 -11.39 -14.93 -3.20
N THR A 45 -10.57 -15.86 -2.72
CA THR A 45 -10.38 -17.19 -3.32
C THR A 45 -11.06 -18.31 -2.50
N ILE A 46 -11.74 -17.97 -1.39
CA ILE A 46 -12.47 -18.95 -0.59
C ILE A 46 -13.69 -19.42 -1.39
N PRO A 47 -13.90 -20.75 -1.54
CA PRO A 47 -15.10 -21.31 -2.17
C PRO A 47 -16.39 -20.86 -1.46
N GLU A 48 -17.49 -20.78 -2.21
CA GLU A 48 -18.82 -20.49 -1.63
C GLU A 48 -19.18 -21.55 -0.59
N SER A 49 -19.70 -21.09 0.55
CA SER A 49 -20.16 -21.99 1.63
C SER A 49 -21.48 -22.67 1.24
N ASP A 50 -21.64 -23.95 1.60
CA ASP A 50 -22.90 -24.69 1.44
C ASP A 50 -24.02 -24.11 2.34
N ASN A 51 -23.65 -23.48 3.46
CA ASN A 51 -24.60 -22.83 4.34
C ASN A 51 -25.10 -21.50 3.75
N SER A 52 -26.40 -21.39 3.51
CA SER A 52 -27.05 -20.24 2.87
C SER A 52 -26.74 -18.90 3.58
N ALA A 53 -26.76 -18.87 4.92
CA ALA A 53 -26.47 -17.66 5.69
C ALA A 53 -25.00 -17.24 5.56
N LYS A 54 -24.06 -18.20 5.63
CA LYS A 54 -22.62 -17.93 5.44
C LYS A 54 -22.33 -17.47 4.02
N ARG A 55 -22.96 -18.08 3.01
CA ARG A 55 -22.84 -17.68 1.62
C ARG A 55 -23.36 -16.26 1.38
N GLY A 56 -24.49 -15.89 1.98
CA GLY A 56 -24.97 -14.51 1.92
C GLY A 56 -23.99 -13.50 2.49
N LEU A 57 -23.41 -13.80 3.66
CA LEU A 57 -22.39 -12.97 4.30
C LEU A 57 -21.11 -12.88 3.45
N GLN A 58 -20.64 -13.99 2.87
CA GLN A 58 -19.49 -14.01 1.96
C GLN A 58 -19.73 -13.11 0.74
N LYS A 59 -20.93 -13.12 0.15
CA LYS A 59 -21.26 -12.27 -1.01
C LYS A 59 -21.25 -10.78 -0.65
N VAL A 60 -21.87 -10.41 0.48
CA VAL A 60 -21.87 -9.01 0.94
C VAL A 60 -20.46 -8.53 1.22
N PHE A 61 -19.67 -9.32 1.96
CA PHE A 61 -18.29 -8.95 2.28
C PHE A 61 -17.41 -8.92 1.02
N GLY A 62 -17.59 -9.87 0.13
CA GLY A 62 -16.90 -9.89 -1.18
C GLY A 62 -17.22 -8.65 -2.03
N TRP A 63 -18.48 -8.20 -2.03
CA TRP A 63 -18.88 -6.97 -2.71
C TRP A 63 -18.19 -5.74 -2.10
N LEU A 64 -18.14 -5.63 -0.76
CA LEU A 64 -17.44 -4.53 -0.08
C LEU A 64 -15.94 -4.52 -0.41
N LEU A 65 -15.30 -5.68 -0.42
CA LEU A 65 -13.89 -5.80 -0.79
C LEU A 65 -13.63 -5.43 -2.27
N ASN A 66 -14.53 -5.81 -3.18
CA ASN A 66 -14.44 -5.40 -4.57
C ASN A 66 -14.58 -3.89 -4.71
N ALA A 67 -15.57 -3.28 -4.05
CA ALA A 67 -15.73 -1.83 -4.04
C ALA A 67 -14.49 -1.11 -3.49
N TYR A 68 -13.91 -1.62 -2.40
CA TYR A 68 -12.64 -1.13 -1.86
C TYR A 68 -11.53 -1.16 -2.92
N ILE A 69 -11.33 -2.31 -3.56
CA ILE A 69 -10.26 -2.48 -4.56
C ILE A 69 -10.48 -1.55 -5.76
N GLU A 70 -11.72 -1.47 -6.28
CA GLU A 70 -12.05 -0.63 -7.42
C GLU A 70 -11.84 0.85 -7.11
N ILE A 71 -12.26 1.33 -5.94
CA ILE A 71 -12.08 2.71 -5.51
C ILE A 71 -10.59 3.06 -5.40
N PHE A 72 -9.82 2.26 -4.65
CA PHE A 72 -8.42 2.59 -4.37
C PHE A 72 -7.49 2.37 -5.56
N ARG A 73 -7.83 1.49 -6.50
CA ARG A 73 -7.08 1.32 -7.75
C ARG A 73 -7.58 2.23 -8.88
N GLY A 74 -8.82 2.67 -8.81
CA GLY A 74 -9.45 3.50 -9.83
C GLY A 74 -9.31 5.00 -9.62
N THR A 75 -8.78 5.44 -8.46
CA THR A 75 -8.62 6.87 -8.14
C THR A 75 -7.16 7.21 -7.82
N PRO A 76 -6.68 8.43 -8.15
CA PRO A 76 -5.34 8.85 -7.82
C PRO A 76 -5.11 8.97 -6.31
N MET A 77 -3.95 8.50 -5.80
CA MET A 77 -3.63 8.55 -4.37
C MET A 77 -3.64 9.98 -3.81
N ILE A 78 -3.31 10.99 -4.61
CA ILE A 78 -3.39 12.40 -4.18
C ILE A 78 -4.82 12.82 -3.82
N VAL A 79 -5.82 12.36 -4.59
CA VAL A 79 -7.23 12.62 -4.32
C VAL A 79 -7.68 11.87 -3.07
N GLN A 80 -7.29 10.60 -2.94
CA GLN A 80 -7.56 9.80 -1.75
C GLN A 80 -7.01 10.47 -0.49
N SER A 81 -5.78 10.99 -0.57
CA SER A 81 -5.12 11.68 0.55
C SER A 81 -5.89 12.92 0.98
N ALA A 82 -6.32 13.74 0.03
CA ALA A 82 -7.10 14.94 0.33
C ALA A 82 -8.47 14.58 0.92
N VAL A 83 -9.20 13.63 0.34
CA VAL A 83 -10.53 13.21 0.80
C VAL A 83 -10.47 12.59 2.18
N ILE A 84 -9.52 11.68 2.43
CA ILE A 84 -9.39 11.00 3.72
C ILE A 84 -8.98 11.99 4.81
N TYR A 85 -7.94 12.80 4.57
CA TYR A 85 -7.42 13.69 5.60
C TYR A 85 -8.37 14.86 5.88
N TYR A 86 -8.72 15.65 4.86
CA TYR A 86 -9.56 16.82 5.03
C TYR A 86 -11.05 16.46 5.16
N GLY A 87 -11.50 15.39 4.49
CA GLY A 87 -12.89 14.95 4.56
C GLY A 87 -13.26 14.43 5.95
N ILE A 88 -12.39 13.65 6.60
CA ILE A 88 -12.62 13.17 7.98
C ILE A 88 -12.60 14.35 8.96
N ALA A 89 -11.64 15.27 8.82
CA ALA A 89 -11.58 16.46 9.66
C ALA A 89 -12.86 17.31 9.53
N MET A 90 -13.36 17.50 8.32
CA MET A 90 -14.58 18.27 8.04
C MET A 90 -15.85 17.59 8.55
N ALA A 91 -15.96 16.25 8.35
CA ALA A 91 -17.18 15.50 8.69
C ALA A 91 -17.32 15.23 10.18
N PHE A 92 -16.22 15.02 10.88
CA PHE A 92 -16.23 14.57 12.28
C PHE A 92 -15.58 15.57 13.25
N GLY A 93 -14.99 16.66 12.76
CA GLY A 93 -14.29 17.62 13.61
C GLY A 93 -13.01 17.05 14.25
N ILE A 94 -12.42 16.00 13.65
CA ILE A 94 -11.24 15.31 14.19
C ILE A 94 -9.99 15.83 13.48
N ASP A 95 -9.02 16.34 14.24
CA ASP A 95 -7.70 16.67 13.70
C ASP A 95 -6.81 15.42 13.70
N LEU A 96 -6.60 14.87 12.51
CA LEU A 96 -5.79 13.68 12.33
C LEU A 96 -4.29 14.01 12.36
N ASN A 97 -3.51 13.19 13.04
CA ASN A 97 -2.06 13.25 12.90
C ASN A 97 -1.66 12.94 11.45
N ARG A 98 -0.94 13.88 10.81
CA ARG A 98 -0.56 13.80 9.38
C ARG A 98 0.21 12.53 9.03
N THR A 99 1.17 12.14 9.87
CA THR A 99 1.98 10.93 9.65
C THR A 99 1.13 9.67 9.80
N ALA A 100 0.23 9.61 10.78
CA ALA A 100 -0.68 8.49 10.95
C ALA A 100 -1.66 8.37 9.76
N ALA A 101 -2.21 9.50 9.31
CA ALA A 101 -3.06 9.53 8.12
C ALA A 101 -2.31 9.07 6.87
N ALA A 102 -1.06 9.55 6.68
CA ALA A 102 -0.22 9.13 5.57
C ALA A 102 0.07 7.62 5.59
N LEU A 103 0.45 7.06 6.73
CA LEU A 103 0.67 5.62 6.90
C LEU A 103 -0.59 4.83 6.57
N PHE A 104 -1.75 5.28 7.05
CA PHE A 104 -3.03 4.65 6.75
C PHE A 104 -3.34 4.70 5.24
N ILE A 105 -3.19 5.86 4.60
CA ILE A 105 -3.48 6.05 3.17
C ILE A 105 -2.58 5.16 2.31
N VAL A 106 -1.26 5.16 2.54
CA VAL A 106 -0.33 4.31 1.79
C VAL A 106 -0.66 2.83 2.01
N SER A 107 -0.95 2.43 3.26
CA SER A 107 -1.24 1.03 3.59
C SER A 107 -2.51 0.51 2.92
N ILE A 108 -3.61 1.28 2.92
CA ILE A 108 -4.85 0.84 2.29
C ILE A 108 -4.78 0.89 0.77
N ASN A 109 -4.08 1.88 0.20
CA ASN A 109 -3.85 1.95 -1.24
C ASN A 109 -3.03 0.74 -1.70
N THR A 110 -1.86 0.51 -1.10
CA THR A 110 -1.01 -0.65 -1.38
C THR A 110 -1.76 -1.97 -1.15
N GLY A 111 -2.61 -2.06 -0.11
CA GLY A 111 -3.43 -3.22 0.17
C GLY A 111 -4.36 -3.60 -0.99
N ALA A 112 -4.95 -2.61 -1.67
CA ALA A 112 -5.79 -2.83 -2.84
C ALA A 112 -4.99 -3.42 -4.01
N TYR A 113 -3.79 -2.87 -4.30
CA TYR A 113 -2.91 -3.42 -5.34
C TYR A 113 -2.41 -4.82 -5.00
N MET A 114 -1.90 -5.00 -3.77
CA MET A 114 -1.38 -6.29 -3.31
C MET A 114 -2.46 -7.38 -3.28
N SER A 115 -3.73 -7.04 -3.04
CA SER A 115 -4.81 -8.02 -3.05
C SER A 115 -4.99 -8.69 -4.42
N GLU A 116 -4.84 -7.95 -5.51
CA GLU A 116 -4.87 -8.50 -6.87
C GLU A 116 -3.60 -9.29 -7.20
N ILE A 117 -2.44 -8.84 -6.75
CA ILE A 117 -1.17 -9.54 -6.90
C ILE A 117 -1.23 -10.90 -6.18
N VAL A 118 -1.74 -10.92 -4.95
CA VAL A 118 -1.92 -12.17 -4.16
C VAL A 118 -2.93 -13.10 -4.83
N ARG A 119 -4.07 -12.56 -5.27
CA ARG A 119 -5.08 -13.34 -5.98
C ARG A 119 -4.51 -13.97 -7.26
N GLY A 120 -3.79 -13.18 -8.06
CA GLY A 120 -3.09 -13.68 -9.24
C GLY A 120 -2.04 -14.73 -8.90
N GLY A 121 -1.28 -14.53 -7.81
CA GLY A 121 -0.31 -15.50 -7.31
C GLY A 121 -0.93 -16.83 -6.87
N ILE A 122 -2.15 -16.81 -6.29
CA ILE A 122 -2.89 -18.04 -5.94
C ILE A 122 -3.32 -18.78 -7.19
N PHE A 123 -3.86 -18.10 -8.19
CA PHE A 123 -4.26 -18.71 -9.47
C PHE A 123 -3.08 -19.22 -10.31
N ALA A 124 -1.88 -18.70 -10.09
CA ALA A 124 -0.66 -19.15 -10.75
C ALA A 124 -0.07 -20.44 -10.15
N VAL A 125 -0.56 -20.91 -9.00
CA VAL A 125 -0.18 -22.21 -8.45
C VAL A 125 -0.83 -23.31 -9.28
N ASP A 126 -0.03 -24.32 -9.64
CA ASP A 126 -0.49 -25.45 -10.46
C ASP A 126 -1.71 -26.12 -9.83
N GLN A 127 -2.74 -26.37 -10.65
CA GLN A 127 -4.00 -26.96 -10.22
C GLN A 127 -3.79 -28.36 -9.62
N GLY A 128 -2.80 -29.11 -10.12
CA GLY A 128 -2.43 -30.41 -9.58
C GLY A 128 -2.00 -30.38 -8.11
N GLN A 129 -1.49 -29.22 -7.61
CA GLN A 129 -1.17 -29.06 -6.19
C GLN A 129 -2.44 -29.06 -5.33
N PHE A 130 -3.51 -28.46 -5.81
CA PHE A 130 -4.81 -28.48 -5.14
C PHE A 130 -5.43 -29.88 -5.18
N GLU A 131 -5.40 -30.54 -6.33
CA GLU A 131 -5.94 -31.89 -6.54
C GLU A 131 -5.19 -32.91 -5.67
N ALA A 132 -3.86 -32.88 -5.66
CA ALA A 132 -3.05 -33.78 -4.84
C ALA A 132 -3.32 -33.55 -3.32
N ALA A 133 -3.45 -32.32 -2.88
CA ALA A 133 -3.77 -32.02 -1.50
C ALA A 133 -5.16 -32.55 -1.11
N HIS A 134 -6.15 -32.38 -1.97
CA HIS A 134 -7.50 -32.92 -1.74
C HIS A 134 -7.53 -34.45 -1.79
N ALA A 135 -6.75 -35.10 -2.67
CA ALA A 135 -6.66 -36.56 -2.77
C ALA A 135 -6.15 -37.21 -1.47
N ILE A 136 -5.28 -36.52 -0.71
CA ILE A 136 -4.82 -36.97 0.62
C ILE A 136 -5.72 -36.52 1.76
N GLY A 137 -6.91 -35.97 1.47
CA GLY A 137 -7.93 -35.58 2.46
C GLY A 137 -7.71 -34.22 3.13
N MET A 138 -6.88 -33.34 2.58
CA MET A 138 -6.71 -31.98 3.12
C MET A 138 -7.96 -31.15 2.85
N THR A 139 -8.41 -30.41 3.88
CA THR A 139 -9.44 -29.39 3.71
C THR A 139 -8.90 -28.20 2.93
N HIS A 140 -9.79 -27.36 2.35
CA HIS A 140 -9.38 -26.14 1.62
C HIS A 140 -8.44 -25.27 2.46
N GLY A 141 -8.76 -25.02 3.72
CA GLY A 141 -7.91 -24.21 4.61
C GLY A 141 -6.53 -24.83 4.89
N GLN A 142 -6.45 -26.16 4.98
CA GLN A 142 -5.17 -26.86 5.13
C GLN A 142 -4.35 -26.76 3.84
N THR A 143 -4.99 -26.96 2.68
CA THR A 143 -4.36 -26.83 1.35
C THR A 143 -3.81 -25.40 1.17
N MET A 144 -4.64 -24.38 1.44
CA MET A 144 -4.18 -22.98 1.37
C MET A 144 -2.98 -22.70 2.26
N ARG A 145 -3.04 -23.07 3.55
CA ARG A 145 -1.99 -22.73 4.51
C ARG A 145 -0.70 -23.51 4.30
N LYS A 146 -0.79 -24.81 3.95
CA LYS A 146 0.38 -25.72 3.93
C LYS A 146 1.00 -25.87 2.54
N VAL A 147 0.21 -25.71 1.48
CA VAL A 147 0.65 -25.97 0.10
C VAL A 147 0.70 -24.69 -0.72
N VAL A 148 -0.41 -23.95 -0.79
CA VAL A 148 -0.57 -22.82 -1.71
C VAL A 148 0.12 -21.57 -1.22
N LEU A 149 -0.19 -21.06 -0.01
CA LEU A 149 0.34 -19.80 0.50
C LEU A 149 1.87 -19.75 0.58
N PRO A 150 2.60 -20.81 0.98
CA PRO A 150 4.07 -20.76 0.95
C PRO A 150 4.66 -20.55 -0.44
N GLN A 151 4.00 -21.08 -1.49
CA GLN A 151 4.39 -20.85 -2.88
C GLN A 151 4.02 -19.45 -3.33
N VAL A 152 2.81 -18.98 -3.02
CA VAL A 152 2.33 -17.64 -3.34
C VAL A 152 3.26 -16.58 -2.74
N LEU A 153 3.63 -16.70 -1.46
CA LEU A 153 4.52 -15.75 -0.80
C LEU A 153 5.86 -15.60 -1.53
N ARG A 154 6.42 -16.69 -2.02
CA ARG A 154 7.66 -16.63 -2.82
C ARG A 154 7.42 -15.96 -4.18
N ASN A 155 6.32 -16.26 -4.83
CA ASN A 155 6.00 -15.75 -6.15
C ASN A 155 5.69 -14.25 -6.15
N ILE A 156 5.09 -13.71 -5.07
CA ILE A 156 4.75 -12.29 -4.98
C ILE A 156 5.90 -11.40 -4.46
N LEU A 157 6.99 -11.96 -3.92
CA LEU A 157 8.12 -11.19 -3.40
C LEU A 157 8.67 -10.16 -4.39
N PRO A 158 8.91 -10.48 -5.67
CA PRO A 158 9.39 -9.47 -6.64
C PRO A 158 8.38 -8.33 -6.84
N ALA A 159 7.08 -8.66 -6.88
CA ALA A 159 6.02 -7.66 -7.01
C ALA A 159 5.93 -6.77 -5.75
N THR A 160 6.10 -7.34 -4.55
CA THR A 160 6.16 -6.59 -3.29
C THR A 160 7.37 -5.63 -3.27
N GLY A 161 8.53 -6.08 -3.79
CA GLY A 161 9.71 -5.21 -3.94
C GLY A 161 9.46 -4.06 -4.92
N ASN A 162 8.78 -4.33 -6.03
CA ASN A 162 8.39 -3.29 -6.98
C ASN A 162 7.41 -2.28 -6.35
N GLU A 163 6.45 -2.76 -5.57
CA GLU A 163 5.49 -1.91 -4.87
C GLU A 163 6.18 -0.99 -3.84
N LEU A 164 7.23 -1.48 -3.15
CA LEU A 164 8.06 -0.64 -2.28
C LEU A 164 8.71 0.51 -3.06
N VAL A 165 9.28 0.22 -4.24
CA VAL A 165 9.89 1.25 -5.10
C VAL A 165 8.86 2.25 -5.60
N ILE A 166 7.66 1.81 -5.94
CA ILE A 166 6.53 2.68 -6.31
C ILE A 166 6.18 3.58 -5.13
N ASN A 167 6.00 3.03 -3.94
CA ASN A 167 5.64 3.78 -2.74
C ASN A 167 6.69 4.82 -2.36
N ILE A 168 8.00 4.55 -2.53
CA ILE A 168 9.05 5.56 -2.32
C ILE A 168 8.81 6.82 -3.18
N LYS A 169 8.36 6.65 -4.41
CA LYS A 169 8.03 7.77 -5.32
C LYS A 169 6.69 8.41 -4.98
N ASP A 170 5.69 7.59 -4.73
CA ASP A 170 4.31 8.03 -4.56
C ASP A 170 4.05 8.71 -3.21
N THR A 171 4.89 8.50 -2.19
CA THR A 171 4.83 9.26 -0.94
C THR A 171 4.95 10.79 -1.16
N SER A 172 5.54 11.23 -2.28
CA SER A 172 5.63 12.65 -2.66
C SER A 172 4.26 13.35 -2.77
N VAL A 173 3.20 12.63 -3.15
CA VAL A 173 1.84 13.19 -3.25
C VAL A 173 1.25 13.54 -1.88
N LEU A 174 1.77 12.96 -0.78
CA LEU A 174 1.35 13.25 0.58
C LEU A 174 1.77 14.64 1.06
N SER A 175 2.61 15.33 0.29
CA SER A 175 2.93 16.75 0.49
C SER A 175 1.67 17.62 0.47
N ILE A 176 0.57 17.20 -0.18
CA ILE A 176 -0.72 17.91 -0.21
C ILE A 176 -1.35 18.01 1.18
N ILE A 177 -1.14 17.03 2.04
CA ILE A 177 -1.57 17.03 3.44
C ILE A 177 -0.47 17.48 4.40
N SER A 178 0.57 18.15 3.85
CA SER A 178 1.72 18.71 4.58
C SER A 178 2.52 17.67 5.37
N VAL A 179 2.68 16.47 4.85
CA VAL A 179 3.63 15.48 5.39
C VAL A 179 5.04 15.90 4.98
N SER A 180 5.94 16.01 5.96
CA SER A 180 7.31 16.50 5.75
C SER A 180 8.25 15.41 5.22
N GLU A 181 7.86 14.76 4.10
CA GLU A 181 8.69 13.79 3.37
C GLU A 181 9.71 14.51 2.46
N LEU A 182 10.51 13.77 1.72
CA LEU A 182 11.64 14.33 0.97
C LEU A 182 11.23 15.39 -0.06
N PHE A 183 10.16 15.15 -0.82
CA PHE A 183 9.68 16.12 -1.82
C PHE A 183 9.17 17.41 -1.17
N PHE A 184 8.45 17.30 -0.06
CA PHE A 184 7.99 18.46 0.73
C PHE A 184 9.19 19.29 1.21
N GLN A 185 10.23 18.63 1.73
CA GLN A 185 11.44 19.32 2.20
C GLN A 185 12.20 19.97 1.02
N GLY A 186 12.30 19.27 -0.11
CA GLY A 186 12.88 19.83 -1.35
C GLY A 186 12.12 21.07 -1.82
N LYS A 187 10.78 21.00 -1.84
CA LYS A 187 9.91 22.13 -2.21
C LYS A 187 10.11 23.33 -1.27
N SER A 188 10.21 23.07 0.02
CA SER A 188 10.46 24.12 1.03
C SER A 188 11.83 24.80 0.82
N ALA A 189 12.89 24.01 0.64
CA ALA A 189 14.24 24.51 0.38
C ALA A 189 14.30 25.32 -0.94
N ALA A 190 13.69 24.78 -2.01
CA ALA A 190 13.63 25.45 -3.31
C ALA A 190 12.88 26.79 -3.24
N GLY A 191 11.77 26.84 -2.50
CA GLY A 191 10.99 28.06 -2.30
C GLY A 191 11.75 29.12 -1.48
N THR A 192 12.54 28.72 -0.49
CA THR A 192 13.34 29.63 0.33
C THR A 192 14.52 30.22 -0.45
N ASN A 193 15.18 29.39 -1.28
CA ASN A 193 16.40 29.78 -1.99
C ASN A 193 16.14 30.27 -3.42
N TYR A 194 14.93 30.13 -3.95
CA TYR A 194 14.54 30.40 -5.35
C TYR A 194 15.38 29.63 -6.38
N MET A 195 15.95 28.49 -5.96
CA MET A 195 16.85 27.65 -6.78
C MET A 195 16.22 26.29 -7.04
N PHE A 196 15.13 26.26 -7.83
CA PHE A 196 14.34 25.04 -8.07
C PHE A 196 15.17 23.95 -8.77
N PHE A 197 15.81 24.28 -9.89
CA PHE A 197 16.58 23.29 -10.64
C PHE A 197 17.70 22.66 -9.78
N GLN A 198 18.49 23.51 -9.11
CA GLN A 198 19.64 23.07 -8.31
C GLN A 198 19.24 22.29 -7.05
N THR A 199 17.99 22.46 -6.57
CA THR A 199 17.49 21.75 -5.39
C THR A 199 16.95 20.38 -5.73
N TYR A 200 16.36 20.20 -6.93
CA TYR A 200 15.78 18.93 -7.35
C TYR A 200 16.74 18.06 -8.17
N PHE A 201 17.84 18.62 -8.68
CA PHE A 201 18.88 17.89 -9.39
C PHE A 201 19.87 17.23 -8.43
#